data_4d95e17db7af6d4b041c75e2408ff241
#
_entry.id   4d95e17db7af6d4b041c75e2408ff241
#
_cell.length_a   1.000
_cell.length_b   1.000
_cell.length_c   1.000
_cell.angle_alpha   90.00
_cell.angle_beta   90.00
_cell.angle_gamma   90.00
#
_symmetry.space_group_name_H-M   'P 1'
#
loop_
_entity.id
_entity.type
_entity.pdbx_description
1 polymer ?
#
loop_
_entity_poly.entity_id
_entity_poly.type
_entity_poly.pdbx_seq_one_letter_code
_entity_poly.pdbx_strand_id
1 'polypeptide(L)' 'MDKTKYISIQLDEVMEKVLSKEIVVIADRYNQTFNYPDELSVAEWFEILKSKNSDNRYDFYCEVKSDEMFS' A
#
# COMPACT_ATOMS: atom_id res chain seq x y z
N MET A 1 14.18 -12.59 -15.85
CA MET A 1 13.15 -12.90 -14.85
C MET A 1 12.93 -11.69 -13.95
N ASP A 2 11.71 -11.21 -13.93
CA ASP A 2 11.40 -10.02 -13.15
C ASP A 2 11.31 -10.35 -11.68
N LYS A 3 12.06 -9.64 -10.88
CA LYS A 3 11.98 -9.77 -9.44
C LYS A 3 11.26 -8.54 -8.89
N THR A 4 10.12 -8.80 -8.32
CA THR A 4 9.33 -7.73 -7.72
C THR A 4 9.61 -7.70 -6.23
N LYS A 5 9.92 -6.52 -5.74
CA LYS A 5 10.13 -6.31 -4.32
C LYS A 5 9.08 -5.34 -3.81
N TYR A 6 8.75 -5.48 -2.55
CA TYR A 6 7.82 -4.57 -1.89
C TYR A 6 8.55 -3.88 -0.76
N ILE A 7 8.41 -2.57 -0.71
CA ILE A 7 8.99 -1.78 0.38
C ILE A 7 7.85 -1.23 1.23
N SER A 8 8.07 -1.19 2.53
CA SER A 8 7.10 -0.64 3.46
C SER A 8 7.06 0.88 3.33
N ILE A 9 5.85 1.43 3.27
CA ILE A 9 5.67 2.87 3.18
C ILE A 9 4.67 3.32 4.25
N GLN A 10 4.64 4.62 4.51
CA GLN A 10 3.72 5.20 5.45
C GLN A 10 2.40 5.56 4.79
N LEU A 11 1.35 5.72 5.59
CA LEU A 11 0.04 6.06 5.05
C LEU A 11 0.09 7.37 4.25
N ASP A 12 0.83 8.35 4.74
CA ASP A 12 0.94 9.64 4.03
C ASP A 12 1.67 9.52 2.70
N GLU A 13 2.49 8.49 2.53
CA GLU A 13 3.17 8.24 1.26
C GLU A 13 2.28 7.51 0.25
N VAL A 14 1.21 6.86 0.72
CA VAL A 14 0.34 6.07 -0.15
C VAL A 14 -0.27 6.93 -1.24
N MET A 15 -0.82 8.08 -0.87
CA MET A 15 -1.44 8.97 -1.85
C MET A 15 -0.44 9.46 -2.88
N GLU A 16 0.77 9.78 -2.44
CA GLU A 16 1.83 10.23 -3.32
C GLU A 16 2.20 9.15 -4.33
N LYS A 17 2.31 7.92 -3.87
CA LYS A 17 2.64 6.80 -4.73
C LYS A 17 1.53 6.49 -5.73
N VAL A 18 0.29 6.57 -5.27
CA VAL A 18 -0.85 6.35 -6.15
C VAL A 18 -0.90 7.41 -7.26
N LEU A 19 -0.64 8.66 -6.91
CA LEU A 19 -0.62 9.74 -7.89
C LEU A 19 0.53 9.58 -8.89
N SER A 20 1.61 8.95 -8.48
CA SER A 20 2.74 8.66 -9.36
C SER A 20 2.53 7.38 -10.16
N LYS A 21 1.35 6.78 -10.07
CA LYS A 21 0.99 5.56 -10.78
C LYS A 21 1.84 4.36 -10.41
N GLU A 22 2.37 4.37 -9.21
CA GLU A 22 3.08 3.22 -8.67
C GLU A 22 2.09 2.26 -8.06
N ILE A 23 2.45 0.98 -8.03
CA ILE A 23 1.57 -0.05 -7.49
C ILE A 23 1.74 -0.10 -5.98
N VAL A 24 0.65 0.13 -5.27
CA VAL A 24 0.62 0.07 -3.81
C VAL A 24 -0.27 -1.07 -3.38
N VAL A 25 0.17 -1.79 -2.36
CA VAL A 25 -0.60 -2.89 -1.80
C VAL A 25 -0.89 -2.56 -0.33
N ILE A 26 -2.13 -2.74 0.06
CA ILE A 26 -2.57 -2.52 1.43
C ILE A 26 -2.88 -3.87 2.07
N ALA A 27 -2.13 -4.21 3.09
CA ALA A 27 -2.31 -5.47 3.82
C ALA A 27 -3.18 -5.24 5.04
N ASP A 28 -4.22 -6.03 5.16
CA ASP A 28 -5.12 -5.99 6.33
C ASP A 28 -4.78 -7.18 7.22
N ARG A 29 -4.19 -6.91 8.38
CA ARG A 29 -3.78 -7.96 9.30
C ARG A 29 -4.94 -8.68 9.94
N TYR A 30 -6.05 -8.00 10.13
CA TYR A 30 -7.22 -8.59 10.78
C TYR A 30 -7.86 -9.64 9.89
N ASN A 31 -8.01 -9.33 8.61
CA ASN A 31 -8.63 -10.23 7.66
C ASN A 31 -7.63 -11.04 6.86
N GLN A 32 -6.35 -10.75 7.02
CA GLN A 32 -5.27 -11.41 6.30
C GLN A 32 -5.47 -11.33 4.79
N THR A 33 -5.81 -10.13 4.33
CA THR A 33 -6.06 -9.86 2.91
C THR A 33 -5.17 -8.77 2.39
N PHE A 34 -5.03 -8.74 1.06
CA PHE A 34 -4.30 -7.70 0.36
C PHE A 34 -5.25 -7.01 -0.60
N ASN A 35 -5.21 -5.69 -0.62
CA ASN A 35 -6.06 -4.91 -1.50
C ASN A 35 -5.25 -3.84 -2.20
N TYR A 36 -5.72 -3.47 -3.39
CA TYR A 36 -5.15 -2.34 -4.11
C TYR A 36 -5.98 -1.10 -3.84
N PRO A 37 -5.36 0.10 -3.83
CA PRO A 37 -6.10 1.32 -3.52
C PRO A 37 -7.32 1.57 -4.39
N ASP A 38 -7.26 1.22 -5.67
CA ASP A 38 -8.37 1.45 -6.58
C ASP A 38 -9.54 0.50 -6.36
N GLU A 39 -9.34 -0.55 -5.58
CA GLU A 39 -10.40 -1.49 -5.23
C GLU A 39 -11.18 -1.07 -3.99
N LEU A 40 -10.69 -0.08 -3.28
CA LEU A 40 -11.26 0.32 -2.01
C LEU A 40 -12.39 1.33 -2.19
N SER A 41 -13.47 1.13 -1.45
CA SER A 41 -14.55 2.12 -1.39
C SER A 41 -14.16 3.27 -0.48
N VAL A 42 -14.93 4.35 -0.54
CA VAL A 42 -14.71 5.50 0.34
C VAL A 42 -14.81 5.08 1.81
N ALA A 43 -15.75 4.21 2.13
CA ALA A 43 -15.93 3.73 3.50
C ALA A 43 -14.69 2.97 3.99
N GLU A 44 -14.11 2.17 3.12
CA GLU A 44 -12.91 1.43 3.47
C GLU A 44 -11.73 2.36 3.70
N TRP A 45 -11.60 3.41 2.90
CA TRP A 45 -10.58 4.41 3.09
C TRP A 45 -10.73 5.12 4.44
N PHE A 46 -11.97 5.42 4.84
CA PHE A 46 -12.22 6.02 6.15
C PHE A 46 -11.80 5.08 7.28
N GLU A 47 -12.05 3.79 7.13
CA GLU A 47 -11.62 2.82 8.12
C GLU A 47 -10.09 2.82 8.27
N ILE A 48 -9.38 2.86 7.14
CA ILE A 48 -7.93 2.90 7.14
C ILE A 48 -7.42 4.15 7.83
N LEU A 49 -8.02 5.30 7.51
CA LEU A 49 -7.61 6.56 8.10
C LEU A 49 -7.88 6.62 9.60
N LYS A 50 -8.97 6.00 10.04
CA LYS A 50 -9.28 5.95 11.46
C LYS A 50 -8.29 5.08 12.23
N SER A 51 -7.84 3.99 11.65
CA SER A 51 -6.94 3.07 12.32
C SER A 51 -5.49 3.55 12.35
N LYS A 52 -5.22 4.65 11.68
CA LYS A 52 -3.86 5.18 11.54
C LYS A 52 -3.17 5.38 12.88
N ASN A 53 -3.88 5.92 13.87
CA ASN A 53 -3.28 6.30 15.14
C ASN A 53 -3.57 5.33 16.28
N SER A 54 -4.40 4.32 16.05
CA SER A 54 -4.90 3.52 17.17
C SER A 54 -4.46 2.08 17.16
N ASP A 55 -4.19 1.51 15.99
CA ASP A 55 -3.70 0.14 15.95
C ASP A 55 -2.96 -0.12 14.64
N ASN A 56 -2.29 -1.28 14.58
CA ASN A 56 -1.47 -1.64 13.44
C ASN A 56 -2.21 -2.61 12.54
N ARG A 57 -3.46 -2.32 12.26
CA ARG A 57 -4.28 -3.18 11.42
C ARG A 57 -3.79 -3.24 9.98
N TYR A 58 -3.36 -2.11 9.43
CA TYR A 58 -2.98 -2.01 8.04
C TYR A 58 -1.51 -1.76 7.85
N ASP A 59 -0.94 -2.45 6.88
CA ASP A 59 0.42 -2.20 6.42
C ASP A 59 0.36 -1.78 4.96
N PHE A 60 1.23 -0.88 4.58
CA PHE A 60 1.25 -0.37 3.21
C PHE A 60 2.58 -0.69 2.57
N TYR A 61 2.53 -1.17 1.33
CA TYR A 61 3.72 -1.54 0.59
C TYR A 61 3.65 -0.96 -0.81
N CYS A 62 4.80 -0.59 -1.33
CA CYS A 62 4.93 -0.13 -2.70
C CYS A 62 5.76 -1.14 -3.48
N GLU A 63 5.30 -1.49 -4.66
CA GLU A 63 6.02 -2.41 -5.53
C GLU A 63 7.16 -1.70 -6.24
N VAL A 64 8.33 -2.31 -6.20
CA VAL A 64 9.52 -1.80 -6.86
C VAL A 64 10.10 -2.92 -7.73
N LYS A 65 10.25 -2.64 -9.01
CA LYS A 65 10.87 -3.59 -9.91
C LYS A 65 12.39 -3.48 -9.81
N SER A 66 13.03 -4.62 -9.63
CA SER A 66 14.46 -4.63 -9.37
C SER A 66 15.29 -4.11 -10.54
N ASP A 67 14.83 -4.32 -11.76
CA ASP A 67 15.57 -3.85 -12.94
C ASP A 67 15.58 -2.34 -13.06
N GLU A 68 14.65 -1.65 -12.46
CA GLU A 68 14.63 -0.18 -12.46
C GLU A 68 15.73 0.39 -11.57
N MET A 69 16.26 -0.41 -10.67
CA MET A 69 17.29 0.04 -9.76
C MET A 69 18.64 0.21 -10.42
N PHE A 70 18.79 -0.30 -11.63
CA PHE A 70 20.04 -0.23 -12.36
C PHE A 70 20.06 0.81 -13.46
N SER A 71 18.96 1.44 -13.68
CA SER A 71 18.87 2.43 -14.73
C SER A 71 19.21 3.84 -14.26
#